data_24dcc58af1a1ee6bd9d46bc5cb3354b9
#
_entry.id   24dcc58af1a1ee6bd9d46bc5cb3354b9
#
_cell.length_a   1.000
_cell.length_b   1.000
_cell.length_c   1.000
_cell.angle_alpha   90.00
_cell.angle_beta   90.00
_cell.angle_gamma   90.00
#
_symmetry.space_group_name_H-M   'P 1'
#
loop_
_entity.id
_entity.type
_entity.pdbx_description
1 polymer ?
#
loop_
_entity_poly.entity_id
_entity_poly.type
_entity_poly.pdbx_seq_one_letter_code
_entity_poly.pdbx_strand_id
1 'polypeptide(L)'
;MLFRSGLFCAKIFGPVKDYECLCGKYKRLKHRGVICEKCGVEVALAKVRRERMGHIELASPVAHIWFLKSLPSRIGLLLDMTLRDIERILYFEAYVVTDPGLSALEHGQLLNDEQYYEAMEEYGDEFTAKMGAEAIQDLMKEINLKAEIEQLREEIPQTNSETKIKKLSKRLKLMEAFDKSGNKPEWMILNALPVLPPDLRPLVPLDGGRFATSDLNDLYRRVINRNNRLKRLLDLNAPDIIVRNEKRMLQESDRKSTRLNSSHLVISYAVFCL
;
A
#
# COMPACT_ATOMS: atom_id res chain seq x y z
N MET A 1 -21.69 -12.43 16.02
CA MET A 1 -21.12 -11.07 16.03
C MET A 1 -20.33 -10.67 14.78
N LEU A 2 -20.36 -11.48 13.72
CA LEU A 2 -19.60 -11.28 12.46
C LEU A 2 -19.91 -9.98 11.71
N PHE A 3 -21.08 -9.37 11.93
CA PHE A 3 -21.54 -8.19 11.15
C PHE A 3 -21.49 -6.85 11.91
N ARG A 4 -20.89 -6.80 13.10
CA ARG A 4 -20.80 -5.55 13.90
C ARG A 4 -19.46 -4.83 13.77
N SER A 5 -18.40 -5.54 13.42
CA SER A 5 -17.04 -4.99 13.26
C SER A 5 -16.21 -5.88 12.36
N GLY A 6 -15.10 -5.34 11.85
CA GLY A 6 -14.16 -6.08 11.02
C GLY A 6 -14.59 -6.29 9.57
N LEU A 7 -14.09 -7.33 8.95
CA LEU A 7 -14.15 -7.59 7.49
C LEU A 7 -15.56 -7.76 6.92
N PHE A 8 -16.58 -8.00 7.73
CA PHE A 8 -17.97 -8.18 7.33
C PHE A 8 -18.91 -7.13 7.94
N CYS A 9 -18.39 -6.05 8.46
CA CYS A 9 -19.13 -5.03 9.18
C CYS A 9 -20.29 -4.45 8.36
N ALA A 10 -21.51 -4.51 8.90
CA ALA A 10 -22.70 -3.97 8.24
C ALA A 10 -22.74 -2.43 8.23
N LYS A 11 -22.03 -1.76 9.16
CA LYS A 11 -21.92 -0.29 9.16
C LYS A 11 -21.11 0.20 7.96
N ILE A 12 -20.04 -0.53 7.60
CA ILE A 12 -19.13 -0.17 6.51
C ILE A 12 -19.70 -0.63 5.17
N PHE A 13 -20.07 -1.90 5.06
CA PHE A 13 -20.42 -2.54 3.80
C PHE A 13 -21.93 -2.56 3.48
N GLY A 14 -22.76 -2.18 4.45
CA GLY A 14 -24.20 -2.18 4.28
C GLY A 14 -24.94 -3.36 4.90
N PRO A 15 -26.28 -3.35 4.84
CA PRO A 15 -27.14 -4.33 5.49
C PRO A 15 -27.03 -5.72 4.85
N VAL A 16 -27.30 -6.76 5.64
CA VAL A 16 -27.28 -8.17 5.17
C VAL A 16 -28.58 -8.55 4.44
N LYS A 17 -29.70 -7.91 4.82
CA LYS A 17 -31.01 -8.11 4.21
C LYS A 17 -31.53 -6.81 3.61
N ASP A 18 -32.31 -6.91 2.54
CA ASP A 18 -32.87 -5.76 1.87
C ASP A 18 -33.75 -4.93 2.81
N TYR A 19 -33.46 -3.63 2.88
CA TYR A 19 -34.22 -2.65 3.67
C TYR A 19 -34.42 -3.02 5.15
N GLU A 20 -33.49 -3.77 5.74
CA GLU A 20 -33.50 -4.15 7.15
C GLU A 20 -32.19 -3.79 7.83
N CYS A 21 -32.26 -3.02 8.94
CA CYS A 21 -31.05 -2.78 9.75
C CYS A 21 -30.67 -4.01 10.59
N LEU A 22 -29.44 -4.09 11.05
CA LEU A 22 -28.91 -5.26 11.76
C LEU A 22 -29.66 -5.62 13.06
N CYS A 23 -30.19 -4.60 13.78
CA CYS A 23 -30.95 -4.80 15.01
C CYS A 23 -32.46 -5.04 14.80
N GLY A 24 -32.96 -4.91 13.57
CA GLY A 24 -34.36 -5.11 13.24
C GLY A 24 -35.30 -3.96 13.61
N LYS A 25 -34.79 -2.81 14.13
CA LYS A 25 -35.61 -1.63 14.48
C LYS A 25 -36.31 -1.06 13.24
N TYR A 26 -35.58 -0.94 12.14
CA TYR A 26 -36.09 -0.47 10.86
C TYR A 26 -36.16 -1.62 9.88
N LYS A 27 -37.37 -1.88 9.39
CA LYS A 27 -37.69 -2.88 8.36
C LYS A 27 -38.56 -2.21 7.32
N ARG A 28 -38.47 -2.60 6.07
CA ARG A 28 -39.24 -2.15 4.94
C ARG A 28 -38.70 -0.90 4.23
N LEU A 29 -39.11 -0.77 2.99
CA LEU A 29 -38.72 0.23 2.01
C LEU A 29 -38.92 1.70 2.49
N LYS A 30 -39.96 1.95 3.32
CA LYS A 30 -40.32 3.29 3.78
C LYS A 30 -39.18 3.97 4.58
N HIS A 31 -38.24 3.20 5.09
CA HIS A 31 -37.10 3.71 5.87
C HIS A 31 -35.80 3.74 5.05
N ARG A 32 -35.88 3.64 3.72
CA ARG A 32 -34.71 3.67 2.83
C ARG A 32 -33.82 4.91 3.11
N GLY A 33 -32.51 4.70 3.23
CA GLY A 33 -31.53 5.76 3.48
C GLY A 33 -31.39 6.19 4.95
N VAL A 34 -32.23 5.68 5.85
CA VAL A 34 -32.14 6.00 7.28
C VAL A 34 -30.97 5.20 7.89
N ILE A 35 -30.11 5.89 8.62
CA ILE A 35 -29.07 5.27 9.45
C ILE A 35 -29.67 4.94 10.82
N CYS A 36 -29.65 3.67 11.18
CA CYS A 36 -30.22 3.23 12.45
C CYS A 36 -29.40 3.75 13.65
N GLU A 37 -30.02 4.50 14.53
CA GLU A 37 -29.39 5.04 15.74
C GLU A 37 -28.82 3.94 16.66
N LYS A 38 -29.50 2.78 16.75
CA LYS A 38 -29.11 1.67 17.63
C LYS A 38 -27.93 0.86 17.11
N CYS A 39 -27.91 0.52 15.81
CA CYS A 39 -26.88 -0.35 15.23
C CYS A 39 -25.97 0.35 14.21
N GLY A 40 -26.29 1.61 13.82
CA GLY A 40 -25.49 2.39 12.88
C GLY A 40 -25.50 1.89 11.43
N VAL A 41 -26.40 0.96 11.10
CA VAL A 41 -26.49 0.38 9.75
C VAL A 41 -27.50 1.19 8.93
N GLU A 42 -27.12 1.54 7.72
CA GLU A 42 -27.99 2.20 6.75
C GLU A 42 -29.03 1.21 6.21
N VAL A 43 -30.27 1.66 6.09
CA VAL A 43 -31.35 0.86 5.49
C VAL A 43 -31.31 1.00 3.97
N ALA A 44 -30.70 0.03 3.30
CA ALA A 44 -30.48 0.00 1.86
C ALA A 44 -30.70 -1.42 1.31
N LEU A 45 -30.53 -1.57 0.00
CA LEU A 45 -30.49 -2.89 -0.63
C LEU A 45 -29.22 -3.65 -0.19
N ALA A 46 -29.34 -4.95 0.04
CA ALA A 46 -28.19 -5.80 0.35
C ALA A 46 -27.13 -5.83 -0.76
N LYS A 47 -27.51 -5.51 -2.01
CA LYS A 47 -26.62 -5.41 -3.17
C LYS A 47 -25.41 -4.48 -2.93
N VAL A 48 -25.56 -3.45 -2.09
CA VAL A 48 -24.45 -2.53 -1.76
C VAL A 48 -23.24 -3.26 -1.13
N ARG A 49 -23.44 -4.45 -0.56
CA ARG A 49 -22.36 -5.29 -0.02
C ARG A 49 -21.45 -5.89 -1.11
N ARG A 50 -21.84 -5.81 -2.37
CA ARG A 50 -20.98 -6.15 -3.53
C ARG A 50 -20.25 -4.95 -4.10
N GLU A 51 -20.67 -3.75 -3.75
CA GLU A 51 -20.18 -2.48 -4.35
C GLU A 51 -19.30 -1.68 -3.39
N ARG A 52 -19.65 -1.69 -2.09
CA ARG A 52 -18.93 -0.88 -1.10
C ARG A 52 -17.59 -1.52 -0.72
N MET A 53 -16.52 -0.75 -0.92
CA MET A 53 -15.19 -1.10 -0.46
C MET A 53 -14.91 -0.52 0.92
N GLY A 54 -14.10 -1.23 1.71
CA GLY A 54 -13.51 -0.72 2.94
C GLY A 54 -12.01 -0.47 2.77
N HIS A 55 -11.34 -0.08 3.86
CA HIS A 55 -9.90 0.02 3.90
C HIS A 55 -9.36 -0.37 5.28
N ILE A 56 -8.07 -0.70 5.32
CA ILE A 56 -7.30 -0.94 6.54
C ILE A 56 -6.22 0.14 6.58
N GLU A 57 -6.29 1.04 7.56
CA GLU A 57 -5.23 2.01 7.82
C GLU A 57 -4.00 1.28 8.34
N LEU A 58 -2.88 1.43 7.64
CA LEU A 58 -1.63 0.77 7.97
C LEU A 58 -0.84 1.61 9.00
N ALA A 59 -0.25 0.94 9.98
CA ALA A 59 0.59 1.58 11.00
C ALA A 59 1.95 2.04 10.45
N SER A 60 2.37 1.48 9.32
CA SER A 60 3.54 1.87 8.56
C SER A 60 3.23 1.73 7.08
N PRO A 61 3.69 2.64 6.22
CA PRO A 61 3.51 2.53 4.78
C PRO A 61 4.09 1.23 4.22
N VAL A 62 3.51 0.72 3.14
CA VAL A 62 3.99 -0.46 2.43
C VAL A 62 4.05 -0.22 0.92
N ALA A 63 5.05 -0.77 0.24
CA ALA A 63 5.18 -0.64 -1.19
C ALA A 63 4.24 -1.62 -1.92
N HIS A 64 3.44 -1.09 -2.85
CA HIS A 64 2.55 -1.90 -3.66
C HIS A 64 3.34 -2.81 -4.61
N ILE A 65 3.04 -4.11 -4.56
CA ILE A 65 3.81 -5.15 -5.28
C ILE A 65 3.86 -4.94 -6.80
N TRP A 66 2.82 -4.42 -7.42
CA TRP A 66 2.79 -4.19 -8.86
C TRP A 66 3.75 -3.12 -9.33
N PHE A 67 3.99 -2.09 -8.51
CA PHE A 67 4.92 -1.03 -8.84
C PHE A 67 6.34 -1.37 -8.45
N LEU A 68 6.50 -2.29 -7.48
CA LEU A 68 7.79 -2.77 -7.02
C LEU A 68 8.35 -3.88 -7.94
N LYS A 69 7.60 -4.97 -8.12
CA LYS A 69 8.07 -6.21 -8.81
C LYS A 69 7.69 -6.32 -10.28
N SER A 70 7.15 -5.27 -10.89
CA SER A 70 7.02 -5.21 -12.34
C SER A 70 8.41 -5.20 -13.01
N LEU A 71 8.52 -5.76 -14.19
CA LEU A 71 9.76 -5.71 -14.97
C LEU A 71 9.56 -4.80 -16.19
N PRO A 72 10.19 -3.63 -16.21
CA PRO A 72 11.05 -3.01 -15.19
C PRO A 72 10.25 -2.46 -14.00
N SER A 73 10.88 -2.39 -12.80
CA SER A 73 10.26 -1.80 -11.61
C SER A 73 9.92 -0.33 -11.87
N ARG A 74 8.66 0.06 -11.63
CA ARG A 74 8.22 1.45 -11.83
C ARG A 74 8.81 2.38 -10.78
N ILE A 75 8.88 1.92 -9.52
CA ILE A 75 9.56 2.65 -8.44
C ILE A 75 11.04 2.82 -8.78
N GLY A 76 11.70 1.74 -9.25
CA GLY A 76 13.11 1.79 -9.64
C GLY A 76 13.39 2.71 -10.81
N LEU A 77 12.49 2.79 -11.80
CA LEU A 77 12.64 3.72 -12.92
C LEU A 77 12.51 5.18 -12.49
N LEU A 78 11.61 5.48 -11.55
CA LEU A 78 11.44 6.85 -11.05
C LEU A 78 12.63 7.33 -10.23
N LEU A 79 13.10 6.49 -9.29
CA LEU A 79 14.21 6.82 -8.40
C LEU A 79 15.60 6.57 -9.02
N ASP A 80 15.65 6.05 -10.23
CA ASP A 80 16.88 5.58 -10.89
C ASP A 80 17.67 4.53 -10.09
N MET A 81 16.97 3.75 -9.27
CA MET A 81 17.54 2.72 -8.43
C MET A 81 17.30 1.32 -8.99
N THR A 82 18.16 0.37 -8.66
CA THR A 82 17.92 -1.04 -9.02
C THR A 82 16.84 -1.64 -8.11
N LEU A 83 16.13 -2.65 -8.61
CA LEU A 83 15.14 -3.36 -7.80
C LEU A 83 15.75 -3.95 -6.52
N ARG A 84 17.00 -4.43 -6.61
CA ARG A 84 17.74 -5.00 -5.48
C ARG A 84 17.97 -3.97 -4.38
N ASP A 85 18.34 -2.75 -4.76
CA ASP A 85 18.60 -1.66 -3.82
C ASP A 85 17.31 -1.24 -3.10
N ILE A 86 16.21 -1.12 -3.86
CA ILE A 86 14.90 -0.81 -3.30
C ILE A 86 14.43 -1.92 -2.34
N GLU A 87 14.63 -3.19 -2.69
CA GLU A 87 14.30 -4.31 -1.79
C GLU A 87 15.13 -4.25 -0.50
N ARG A 88 16.43 -3.93 -0.57
CA ARG A 88 17.27 -3.74 0.64
C ARG A 88 16.74 -2.65 1.56
N ILE A 89 16.29 -1.51 0.99
CA ILE A 89 15.68 -0.44 1.78
C ILE A 89 14.36 -0.93 2.41
N LEU A 90 13.47 -1.52 1.62
CA LEU A 90 12.14 -1.97 2.07
C LEU A 90 12.19 -3.05 3.14
N TYR A 91 13.18 -3.93 3.08
CA TYR A 91 13.35 -5.01 4.06
C TYR A 91 14.29 -4.65 5.21
N PHE A 92 14.63 -3.35 5.36
CA PHE A 92 15.44 -2.85 6.46
C PHE A 92 16.85 -3.44 6.51
N GLU A 93 17.47 -3.64 5.34
CA GLU A 93 18.85 -4.12 5.18
C GLU A 93 19.84 -3.00 4.86
N ALA A 94 19.34 -1.83 4.43
CA ALA A 94 20.15 -0.65 4.14
C ALA A 94 19.38 0.63 4.42
N TYR A 95 20.11 1.66 4.84
CA TYR A 95 19.59 3.03 4.89
C TYR A 95 19.70 3.69 3.53
N VAL A 96 18.82 4.63 3.27
CA VAL A 96 18.93 5.55 2.12
C VAL A 96 18.96 6.98 2.62
N VAL A 97 19.88 7.76 2.10
CA VAL A 97 20.00 9.19 2.40
C VAL A 97 18.84 9.93 1.73
N THR A 98 17.95 10.47 2.56
CA THR A 98 16.82 11.28 2.08
C THR A 98 17.18 12.76 1.99
N ASP A 99 17.97 13.26 2.93
CA ASP A 99 18.49 14.61 2.92
C ASP A 99 20.00 14.57 3.25
N PRO A 100 20.88 14.93 2.32
CA PRO A 100 22.31 14.95 2.55
C PRO A 100 22.77 16.13 3.44
N GLY A 101 21.97 17.19 3.59
CA GLY A 101 22.33 18.37 4.35
C GLY A 101 23.67 18.95 3.95
N LEU A 102 24.58 19.16 4.93
CA LEU A 102 25.94 19.64 4.71
C LEU A 102 26.99 18.52 4.63
N SER A 103 26.56 17.25 4.62
CA SER A 103 27.46 16.11 4.53
C SER A 103 28.00 15.89 3.10
N ALA A 104 29.07 15.11 2.97
CA ALA A 104 29.60 14.68 1.66
C ALA A 104 28.81 13.53 1.01
N LEU A 105 27.66 13.15 1.59
CA LEU A 105 26.80 12.08 1.10
C LEU A 105 25.94 12.55 -0.07
N GLU A 106 25.63 11.63 -0.98
CA GLU A 106 24.74 11.93 -2.11
C GLU A 106 23.28 11.59 -1.77
N HIS A 107 22.34 12.38 -2.30
CA HIS A 107 20.91 12.09 -2.19
C HIS A 107 20.59 10.74 -2.86
N GLY A 108 19.86 9.87 -2.15
CA GLY A 108 19.56 8.51 -2.62
C GLY A 108 20.70 7.49 -2.44
N GLN A 109 21.83 7.88 -1.85
CA GLN A 109 22.93 6.96 -1.54
C GLN A 109 22.48 5.91 -0.53
N LEU A 110 22.93 4.67 -0.74
CA LEU A 110 22.69 3.55 0.17
C LEU A 110 23.82 3.43 1.17
N LEU A 111 23.47 3.31 2.43
CA LEU A 111 24.41 3.09 3.53
C LEU A 111 24.10 1.76 4.22
N ASN A 112 25.13 0.98 4.50
CA ASN A 112 25.03 -0.16 5.40
C ASN A 112 25.02 0.34 6.87
N ASP A 113 24.71 -0.54 7.82
CA ASP A 113 24.71 -0.16 9.24
C ASP A 113 26.05 0.46 9.69
N GLU A 114 27.19 -0.13 9.29
CA GLU A 114 28.55 0.39 9.60
C GLU A 114 28.74 1.79 9.04
N GLN A 115 28.48 1.98 7.74
CA GLN A 115 28.59 3.28 7.07
C GLN A 115 27.64 4.33 7.65
N TYR A 116 26.47 3.93 8.10
CA TYR A 116 25.52 4.82 8.76
C TYR A 116 26.07 5.31 10.11
N TYR A 117 26.64 4.42 10.91
CA TYR A 117 27.24 4.80 12.19
C TYR A 117 28.49 5.67 12.01
N GLU A 118 29.35 5.35 11.04
CA GLU A 118 30.50 6.19 10.68
C GLU A 118 30.06 7.60 10.26
N ALA A 119 29.04 7.71 9.40
CA ALA A 119 28.50 8.99 9.00
C ALA A 119 27.84 9.76 10.15
N MET A 120 27.17 9.06 11.09
CA MET A 120 26.63 9.68 12.30
C MET A 120 27.73 10.20 13.26
N GLU A 121 28.87 9.53 13.33
CA GLU A 121 30.02 10.01 14.11
C GLU A 121 30.69 11.22 13.46
N GLU A 122 30.74 11.28 12.11
CA GLU A 122 31.39 12.34 11.37
C GLU A 122 30.52 13.59 11.19
N TYR A 123 29.25 13.42 10.85
CA TYR A 123 28.33 14.52 10.49
C TYR A 123 27.20 14.75 11.51
N GLY A 124 27.03 13.86 12.49
CA GLY A 124 25.98 13.98 13.50
C GLY A 124 24.58 14.05 12.90
N ASP A 125 23.81 15.07 13.29
CA ASP A 125 22.42 15.29 12.84
C ASP A 125 22.33 16.15 11.56
N GLU A 126 23.44 16.41 10.86
CA GLU A 126 23.44 17.26 9.66
C GLU A 126 22.84 16.58 8.42
N PHE A 127 22.69 15.27 8.41
CA PHE A 127 22.05 14.51 7.34
C PHE A 127 20.89 13.67 7.85
N THR A 128 20.00 13.28 6.96
CA THR A 128 18.89 12.38 7.28
C THR A 128 18.94 11.14 6.41
N ALA A 129 19.04 9.97 7.04
CA ALA A 129 18.92 8.69 6.35
C ALA A 129 17.83 7.83 7.01
N LYS A 130 16.99 7.20 6.19
CA LYS A 130 15.85 6.42 6.63
C LYS A 130 15.85 5.03 6.02
N MET A 131 15.06 4.13 6.58
CA MET A 131 14.81 2.78 6.08
C MET A 131 13.32 2.56 5.80
N GLY A 132 13.02 1.53 5.00
CA GLY A 132 11.65 1.07 4.77
C GLY A 132 10.89 1.85 3.72
N ALA A 133 9.59 1.59 3.63
CA ALA A 133 8.73 2.21 2.62
C ALA A 133 8.52 3.72 2.86
N GLU A 134 8.67 4.20 4.09
CA GLU A 134 8.64 5.64 4.42
C GLU A 134 9.75 6.39 3.69
N ALA A 135 10.98 5.86 3.73
CA ALA A 135 12.12 6.46 3.03
C ALA A 135 11.87 6.58 1.52
N ILE A 136 11.36 5.53 0.91
CA ILE A 136 11.03 5.53 -0.52
C ILE A 136 9.90 6.51 -0.83
N GLN A 137 8.90 6.62 0.05
CA GLN A 137 7.82 7.58 -0.10
C GLN A 137 8.33 9.02 -0.04
N ASP A 138 9.24 9.32 0.88
CA ASP A 138 9.83 10.66 1.02
C ASP A 138 10.67 11.01 -0.21
N LEU A 139 11.54 10.11 -0.68
CA LEU A 139 12.27 10.30 -1.94
C LEU A 139 11.35 10.58 -3.13
N MET A 140 10.20 9.88 -3.23
CA MET A 140 9.24 10.12 -4.31
C MET A 140 8.47 11.42 -4.19
N LYS A 141 8.28 11.97 -2.98
CA LYS A 141 7.66 13.29 -2.76
C LYS A 141 8.55 14.44 -3.23
N GLU A 142 9.86 14.27 -3.13
CA GLU A 142 10.85 15.27 -3.50
C GLU A 142 11.07 15.38 -5.01
N ILE A 143 10.64 14.37 -5.79
CA ILE A 143 10.78 14.38 -7.25
C ILE A 143 9.98 15.53 -7.87
N ASN A 144 10.68 16.45 -8.50
CA ASN A 144 10.06 17.44 -9.38
C ASN A 144 9.92 16.87 -10.80
N LEU A 145 8.74 16.32 -11.10
CA LEU A 145 8.48 15.66 -12.39
C LEU A 145 8.81 16.53 -13.60
N LYS A 146 8.49 17.82 -13.55
CA LYS A 146 8.70 18.73 -14.71
C LYS A 146 10.18 18.97 -14.97
N ALA A 147 10.96 19.27 -13.93
CA ALA A 147 12.39 19.49 -14.04
C ALA A 147 13.12 18.23 -14.54
N GLU A 148 12.77 17.07 -13.99
CA GLU A 148 13.32 15.77 -14.42
C GLU A 148 12.97 15.43 -15.88
N ILE A 149 11.76 15.74 -16.34
CA ILE A 149 11.35 15.53 -17.74
C ILE A 149 12.19 16.38 -18.68
N GLU A 150 12.43 17.64 -18.34
CA GLU A 150 13.26 18.56 -19.14
C GLU A 150 14.71 18.07 -19.18
N GLN A 151 15.28 17.72 -18.04
CA GLN A 151 16.64 17.18 -17.95
C GLN A 151 16.81 15.89 -18.77
N LEU A 152 15.86 14.95 -18.68
CA LEU A 152 15.91 13.70 -19.46
C LEU A 152 15.82 13.95 -20.96
N ARG A 153 15.05 14.95 -21.40
CA ARG A 153 14.96 15.33 -22.82
C ARG A 153 16.27 15.90 -23.36
N GLU A 154 17.04 16.57 -22.52
CA GLU A 154 18.37 17.10 -22.89
C GLU A 154 19.44 16.00 -22.85
N GLU A 155 19.36 15.04 -21.92
CA GLU A 155 20.34 13.98 -21.75
C GLU A 155 20.26 12.91 -22.84
N ILE A 156 19.04 12.55 -23.29
CA ILE A 156 18.83 11.51 -24.31
C ILE A 156 19.63 11.74 -25.59
N PRO A 157 19.62 12.94 -26.23
CA PRO A 157 20.37 13.18 -27.47
C PRO A 157 21.88 13.23 -27.24
N GLN A 158 22.36 13.52 -26.02
CA GLN A 158 23.80 13.57 -25.71
C GLN A 158 24.40 12.19 -25.44
N THR A 159 23.55 11.18 -25.22
CA THR A 159 24.00 9.82 -24.87
C THR A 159 24.18 8.97 -26.10
N ASN A 160 25.37 8.39 -26.28
CA ASN A 160 25.70 7.51 -27.42
C ASN A 160 25.40 6.01 -27.18
N SER A 161 25.07 5.61 -25.96
CA SER A 161 24.81 4.19 -25.61
C SER A 161 23.35 3.83 -25.83
N GLU A 162 23.08 2.91 -26.76
CA GLU A 162 21.71 2.44 -27.07
C GLU A 162 20.97 1.88 -25.85
N THR A 163 21.66 1.19 -24.95
CA THR A 163 21.08 0.62 -23.73
C THR A 163 20.67 1.73 -22.74
N LYS A 164 21.51 2.77 -22.58
CA LYS A 164 21.17 3.94 -21.75
C LYS A 164 20.00 4.70 -22.34
N ILE A 165 20.00 4.95 -23.64
CA ILE A 165 18.89 5.63 -24.35
C ILE A 165 17.57 4.88 -24.12
N LYS A 166 17.56 3.54 -24.22
CA LYS A 166 16.37 2.72 -23.95
C LYS A 166 15.90 2.85 -22.49
N LYS A 167 16.82 2.91 -21.51
CA LYS A 167 16.49 3.10 -20.10
C LYS A 167 15.89 4.50 -19.85
N LEU A 168 16.57 5.55 -20.31
CA LEU A 168 16.13 6.94 -20.17
C LEU A 168 14.78 7.19 -20.86
N SER A 169 14.57 6.64 -22.06
CA SER A 169 13.29 6.75 -22.77
C SER A 169 12.13 6.10 -22.03
N LYS A 170 12.37 4.95 -21.34
CA LYS A 170 11.33 4.33 -20.49
C LYS A 170 11.04 5.17 -19.25
N ARG A 171 12.08 5.77 -18.63
CA ARG A 171 11.95 6.67 -17.48
C ARG A 171 11.15 7.92 -17.88
N LEU A 172 11.51 8.55 -18.99
CA LEU A 172 10.82 9.72 -19.52
C LEU A 172 9.34 9.44 -19.79
N LYS A 173 9.00 8.34 -20.49
CA LYS A 173 7.61 7.97 -20.76
C LYS A 173 6.79 7.77 -19.48
N LEU A 174 7.40 7.19 -18.43
CA LEU A 174 6.73 7.00 -17.16
C LEU A 174 6.47 8.34 -16.46
N MET A 175 7.46 9.24 -16.41
CA MET A 175 7.32 10.57 -15.81
C MET A 175 6.28 11.43 -16.53
N GLU A 176 6.30 11.44 -17.87
CA GLU A 176 5.29 12.13 -18.68
C GLU A 176 3.88 11.57 -18.44
N ALA A 177 3.74 10.25 -18.22
CA ALA A 177 2.45 9.65 -17.90
C ALA A 177 1.94 10.11 -16.54
N PHE A 178 2.81 10.27 -15.53
CA PHE A 178 2.45 10.82 -14.22
C PHE A 178 2.03 12.29 -14.34
N ASP A 179 2.80 13.12 -15.05
CA ASP A 179 2.49 14.53 -15.23
C ASP A 179 1.16 14.74 -15.97
N LYS A 180 0.91 13.99 -17.06
CA LYS A 180 -0.35 14.06 -17.83
C LYS A 180 -1.56 13.57 -17.04
N SER A 181 -1.42 12.53 -16.21
CA SER A 181 -2.53 11.98 -15.43
C SER A 181 -2.82 12.74 -14.14
N GLY A 182 -1.90 13.59 -13.68
CA GLY A 182 -1.99 14.28 -12.40
C GLY A 182 -1.83 13.37 -11.19
N ASN A 183 -1.44 12.11 -11.39
CA ASN A 183 -1.16 11.19 -10.31
C ASN A 183 0.20 11.50 -9.67
N LYS A 184 0.28 11.33 -8.36
CA LYS A 184 1.53 11.54 -7.63
C LYS A 184 2.32 10.24 -7.50
N PRO A 185 3.66 10.27 -7.73
CA PRO A 185 4.52 9.09 -7.59
C PRO A 185 4.43 8.43 -6.21
N GLU A 186 4.32 9.23 -5.15
CA GLU A 186 4.21 8.78 -3.76
C GLU A 186 3.02 7.84 -3.50
N TRP A 187 1.98 7.87 -4.34
CA TRP A 187 0.81 6.99 -4.22
C TRP A 187 1.09 5.51 -4.55
N MET A 188 2.28 5.21 -5.09
CA MET A 188 2.73 3.83 -5.25
C MET A 188 3.08 3.15 -3.92
N ILE A 189 3.21 3.95 -2.85
CA ILE A 189 3.33 3.48 -1.47
C ILE A 189 1.97 3.63 -0.81
N LEU A 190 1.49 2.54 -0.24
CA LEU A 190 0.16 2.46 0.38
C LEU A 190 0.24 2.83 1.85
N ASN A 191 -0.56 3.81 2.26
CA ASN A 191 -0.84 4.13 3.67
C ASN A 191 -2.13 3.44 4.15
N ALA A 192 -2.99 3.05 3.21
CA ALA A 192 -4.20 2.31 3.47
C ALA A 192 -4.39 1.19 2.45
N LEU A 193 -4.70 -0.01 2.92
CA LEU A 193 -4.96 -1.17 2.06
C LEU A 193 -6.45 -1.25 1.75
N PRO A 194 -6.88 -1.25 0.47
CA PRO A 194 -8.28 -1.43 0.11
C PRO A 194 -8.77 -2.85 0.42
N VAL A 195 -9.99 -2.94 0.92
CA VAL A 195 -10.66 -4.20 1.26
C VAL A 195 -11.84 -4.42 0.33
N LEU A 196 -11.82 -5.53 -0.38
CA LEU A 196 -12.88 -5.94 -1.29
C LEU A 196 -14.23 -6.06 -0.59
N PRO A 197 -15.34 -5.79 -1.29
CA PRO A 197 -16.68 -6.00 -0.76
C PRO A 197 -16.89 -7.43 -0.24
N PRO A 198 -17.62 -7.64 0.88
CA PRO A 198 -17.76 -8.95 1.52
C PRO A 198 -18.43 -10.00 0.64
N ASP A 199 -19.35 -9.62 -0.25
CA ASP A 199 -20.04 -10.58 -1.13
C ASP A 199 -19.14 -11.08 -2.27
N LEU A 200 -18.00 -10.43 -2.55
CA LEU A 200 -16.97 -10.92 -3.47
C LEU A 200 -15.98 -11.90 -2.80
N ARG A 201 -16.02 -12.02 -1.47
CA ARG A 201 -15.23 -12.94 -0.66
C ARG A 201 -16.10 -13.62 0.42
N PRO A 202 -17.15 -14.33 0.02
CA PRO A 202 -18.19 -14.78 0.93
C PRO A 202 -17.69 -15.80 1.96
N LEU A 203 -18.42 -15.86 3.08
CA LEU A 203 -18.37 -16.94 4.06
C LEU A 203 -19.56 -17.85 3.79
N VAL A 204 -19.28 -19.08 3.38
CA VAL A 204 -20.32 -20.07 3.09
C VAL A 204 -20.43 -21.04 4.28
N PRO A 205 -21.59 -21.13 4.94
CA PRO A 205 -21.80 -22.12 5.97
C PRO A 205 -21.83 -23.52 5.36
N LEU A 206 -21.07 -24.43 5.96
CA LEU A 206 -21.08 -25.87 5.63
C LEU A 206 -21.84 -26.64 6.71
N ASP A 207 -22.26 -27.86 6.35
CA ASP A 207 -22.87 -28.77 7.31
C ASP A 207 -21.95 -29.03 8.50
N GLY A 208 -22.52 -29.05 9.72
CA GLY A 208 -21.74 -29.22 10.95
C GLY A 208 -21.16 -27.93 11.55
N GLY A 209 -21.68 -26.74 11.19
CA GLY A 209 -21.32 -25.46 11.80
C GLY A 209 -19.95 -24.92 11.38
N ARG A 210 -19.32 -25.51 10.36
CA ARG A 210 -18.09 -25.02 9.76
C ARG A 210 -18.39 -23.96 8.70
N PHE A 211 -17.43 -23.08 8.45
CA PHE A 211 -17.53 -22.09 7.38
C PHE A 211 -16.42 -22.32 6.36
N ALA A 212 -16.79 -22.40 5.09
CA ALA A 212 -15.85 -22.24 3.99
C ALA A 212 -15.62 -20.74 3.78
N THR A 213 -14.38 -20.33 3.65
CA THR A 213 -14.01 -18.94 3.44
C THR A 213 -13.08 -18.81 2.25
N SER A 214 -13.15 -17.67 1.57
CA SER A 214 -12.17 -17.32 0.56
C SER A 214 -10.80 -17.09 1.20
N ASP A 215 -9.72 -17.47 0.52
CA ASP A 215 -8.33 -17.24 0.93
C ASP A 215 -8.03 -15.76 1.19
N LEU A 216 -8.74 -14.86 0.51
CA LEU A 216 -8.65 -13.41 0.72
C LEU A 216 -8.98 -13.01 2.17
N ASN A 217 -9.96 -13.65 2.80
CA ASN A 217 -10.32 -13.35 4.19
C ASN A 217 -9.19 -13.72 5.16
N ASP A 218 -8.46 -14.82 4.89
CA ASP A 218 -7.32 -15.21 5.72
C ASP A 218 -6.14 -14.25 5.54
N LEU A 219 -5.89 -13.79 4.31
CA LEU A 219 -4.86 -12.79 4.03
C LEU A 219 -5.16 -11.45 4.71
N TYR A 220 -6.38 -10.92 4.58
CA TYR A 220 -6.78 -9.70 5.30
C TYR A 220 -6.65 -9.87 6.81
N ARG A 221 -7.05 -11.02 7.36
CA ARG A 221 -6.89 -11.32 8.78
C ARG A 221 -5.42 -11.27 9.21
N ARG A 222 -4.50 -11.83 8.40
CA ARG A 222 -3.06 -11.77 8.67
C ARG A 222 -2.53 -10.35 8.66
N VAL A 223 -2.93 -9.54 7.67
CA VAL A 223 -2.54 -8.12 7.60
C VAL A 223 -3.05 -7.36 8.82
N ILE A 224 -4.34 -7.51 9.19
CA ILE A 224 -4.93 -6.84 10.35
C ILE A 224 -4.22 -7.23 11.65
N ASN A 225 -3.93 -8.51 11.86
CA ASN A 225 -3.25 -8.99 13.07
C ASN A 225 -1.84 -8.41 13.19
N ARG A 226 -1.06 -8.38 12.10
CA ARG A 226 0.27 -7.78 12.08
C ARG A 226 0.23 -6.27 12.26
N ASN A 227 -0.72 -5.61 11.60
CA ASN A 227 -0.92 -4.17 11.74
C ASN A 227 -1.27 -3.77 13.19
N ASN A 228 -2.18 -4.52 13.82
CA ASN A 228 -2.54 -4.28 15.23
C ASN A 228 -1.36 -4.56 16.18
N ARG A 229 -0.56 -5.58 15.88
CA ARG A 229 0.65 -5.87 16.65
C ARG A 229 1.68 -4.76 16.52
N LEU A 230 1.91 -4.27 15.29
CA LEU A 230 2.80 -3.14 15.04
C LEU A 230 2.33 -1.88 15.76
N LYS A 231 1.02 -1.55 15.70
CA LYS A 231 0.45 -0.40 16.44
C LYS A 231 0.77 -0.50 17.94
N ARG A 232 0.55 -1.65 18.55
CA ARG A 232 0.87 -1.87 19.97
C ARG A 232 2.35 -1.70 20.27
N LEU A 233 3.25 -2.17 19.40
CA LEU A 233 4.69 -2.02 19.60
C LEU A 233 5.11 -0.55 19.51
N LEU A 234 4.52 0.21 18.60
CA LEU A 234 4.74 1.65 18.48
C LEU A 234 4.20 2.40 19.71
N ASP A 235 2.99 2.07 20.18
CA ASP A 235 2.39 2.68 21.38
C ASP A 235 3.21 2.40 22.65
N LEU A 236 3.87 1.25 22.72
CA LEU A 236 4.72 0.83 23.85
C LEU A 236 6.17 1.32 23.73
N ASN A 237 6.53 2.06 22.68
CA ASN A 237 7.90 2.45 22.38
C ASN A 237 8.89 1.26 22.46
N ALA A 238 8.51 0.15 21.81
CA ALA A 238 9.34 -1.05 21.79
C ALA A 238 10.69 -0.80 21.09
N PRO A 239 11.75 -1.59 21.39
CA PRO A 239 13.04 -1.46 20.75
C PRO A 239 12.96 -1.51 19.22
N ASP A 240 13.73 -0.66 18.53
CA ASP A 240 13.71 -0.49 17.08
C ASP A 240 13.86 -1.80 16.30
N ILE A 241 14.70 -2.72 16.77
CA ILE A 241 14.91 -4.02 16.14
C ILE A 241 13.60 -4.80 16.01
N ILE A 242 12.77 -4.77 17.05
CA ILE A 242 11.47 -5.46 17.07
C ILE A 242 10.49 -4.75 16.14
N VAL A 243 10.46 -3.42 16.18
CA VAL A 243 9.60 -2.59 15.31
C VAL A 243 9.97 -2.79 13.84
N ARG A 244 11.25 -2.74 13.49
CA ARG A 244 11.75 -2.98 12.11
C ARG A 244 11.37 -4.38 11.61
N ASN A 245 11.50 -5.41 12.44
CA ASN A 245 11.11 -6.75 12.08
C ASN A 245 9.59 -6.87 11.82
N GLU A 246 8.75 -6.24 12.65
CA GLU A 246 7.30 -6.27 12.45
C GLU A 246 6.87 -5.44 11.22
N LYS A 247 7.51 -4.29 10.94
CA LYS A 247 7.32 -3.52 9.69
C LYS A 247 7.66 -4.37 8.47
N ARG A 248 8.78 -5.10 8.49
CA ARG A 248 9.17 -6.04 7.43
C ARG A 248 8.14 -7.14 7.22
N MET A 249 7.61 -7.71 8.31
CA MET A 249 6.59 -8.75 8.24
C MET A 249 5.23 -8.21 7.75
N LEU A 250 4.91 -6.94 8.02
CA LEU A 250 3.73 -6.26 7.48
C LEU A 250 3.85 -6.10 5.96
N GLN A 251 4.99 -5.62 5.46
CA GLN A 251 5.28 -5.50 4.02
C GLN A 251 5.13 -6.86 3.30
N GLU A 252 5.63 -7.95 3.88
CA GLU A 252 5.50 -9.29 3.32
C GLU A 252 4.05 -9.80 3.31
N SER A 253 3.26 -9.46 4.35
CA SER A 253 1.84 -9.84 4.42
C SER A 253 1.01 -9.09 3.39
N ASP A 254 1.28 -7.80 3.19
CA ASP A 254 0.64 -6.99 2.16
C ASP A 254 0.99 -7.52 0.76
N ARG A 255 2.24 -7.85 0.50
CA ARG A 255 2.68 -8.42 -0.77
C ARG A 255 1.85 -9.62 -1.21
N LYS A 256 1.55 -10.53 -0.28
CA LYS A 256 0.72 -11.72 -0.54
C LYS A 256 -0.74 -11.33 -0.79
N SER A 257 -1.27 -10.42 0.01
CA SER A 257 -2.65 -9.94 -0.09
C SER A 257 -2.90 -9.22 -1.41
N THR A 258 -2.05 -8.26 -1.75
CA THR A 258 -2.19 -7.44 -2.95
C THR A 258 -2.03 -8.28 -4.23
N ARG A 259 -1.13 -9.27 -4.25
CA ARG A 259 -0.97 -10.18 -5.39
C ARG A 259 -2.24 -10.99 -5.68
N LEU A 260 -2.90 -11.53 -4.64
CA LEU A 260 -4.15 -12.30 -4.80
C LEU A 260 -5.34 -11.42 -5.14
N ASN A 261 -5.49 -10.26 -4.48
CA ASN A 261 -6.54 -9.30 -4.79
C ASN A 261 -6.54 -8.90 -6.27
N SER A 262 -5.37 -8.67 -6.83
CA SER A 262 -5.23 -8.28 -8.22
C SER A 262 -5.68 -9.37 -9.19
N SER A 263 -5.38 -10.62 -8.90
CA SER A 263 -5.83 -11.75 -9.72
C SER A 263 -7.34 -11.88 -9.69
N HIS A 264 -7.98 -11.70 -8.53
CA HIS A 264 -9.43 -11.76 -8.38
C HIS A 264 -10.16 -10.54 -8.97
N LEU A 265 -9.59 -9.33 -8.86
CA LEU A 265 -10.14 -8.12 -9.48
C LEU A 265 -10.16 -8.23 -11.01
N VAL A 266 -9.11 -8.72 -11.63
CA VAL A 266 -9.03 -8.92 -13.08
C VAL A 266 -10.07 -9.94 -13.53
N ILE A 267 -10.26 -11.05 -12.79
CA ILE A 267 -11.30 -12.05 -13.08
C ILE A 267 -12.70 -11.45 -12.89
N SER A 268 -12.94 -10.68 -11.83
CA SER A 268 -14.23 -10.03 -11.59
C SER A 268 -14.57 -8.98 -12.65
N TYR A 269 -13.59 -8.18 -13.10
CA TYR A 269 -13.79 -7.25 -14.21
C TYR A 269 -14.03 -7.96 -15.54
N ALA A 270 -13.32 -9.05 -15.83
CA ALA A 270 -13.54 -9.85 -17.03
C ALA A 270 -14.95 -10.50 -17.07
N VAL A 271 -15.47 -10.89 -15.92
CA VAL A 271 -16.86 -11.45 -15.80
C VAL A 271 -17.93 -10.35 -15.91
N PHE A 272 -17.61 -9.09 -15.61
CA PHE A 272 -18.53 -7.96 -15.79
C PHE A 272 -18.51 -7.35 -17.21
N CYS A 273 -17.45 -7.61 -17.99
CA CYS A 273 -17.34 -7.16 -19.38
C CYS A 273 -17.82 -8.20 -20.40
N LEU A 274 -18.26 -9.38 -19.97
CA LEU A 274 -18.98 -10.38 -20.74
C LEU A 274 -20.47 -10.40 -20.36
#